data_84531c0f930f5cf78399ce19f6f947e2
#
_entry.id   84531c0f930f5cf78399ce19f6f947e2
#
_cell.length_a   1.000
_cell.length_b   1.000
_cell.length_c   1.000
_cell.angle_alpha   90.00
_cell.angle_beta   90.00
_cell.angle_gamma   90.00
#
_symmetry.space_group_name_H-M   'P 1'
#
loop_
_entity.id
_entity.type
_entity.pdbx_description
1 polymer ?
#
loop_
_entity_poly.entity_id
_entity_poly.type
_entity_poly.pdbx_seq_one_letter_code
_entity_poly.pdbx_strand_id
1 'polypeptide(L)'
;MTDFSSAFPNLRLRRLRKNPALRAMFSEVTVNANDLILPLFVKEGILEPKEIISMPGVFQHTLVSLVETVKTAVASGLKSVILFGIPEHKDPTGSMADNENGIVQQAVRALKKEFSSNELVVITDTCLDEFTSHGHCGILTTEGEVDNDLTLQRYVSAAVSQATAGADMIAPSGMMDGQIQAIRAGLDEAGFNEIPIMAYSAKYASALYGPFRDAAECAPEFGDRKSYQMQPSNVREARLETFLDIIEGADIVMVKPAVAYLDVIAELRQMCDLPIAAYHVSGEYSMVKAAGANGWIDGD
;
A
#
# COMPACT_ATOMS: atom_id res chain seq x y z
N MET A 1 -16.06 13.83 -33.89
CA MET A 1 -14.96 14.82 -33.84
C MET A 1 -15.57 16.20 -33.82
N THR A 2 -15.23 17.04 -32.87
CA THR A 2 -15.68 18.44 -32.83
C THR A 2 -14.95 19.22 -33.92
N ASP A 3 -15.69 19.93 -34.77
CA ASP A 3 -15.07 20.79 -35.80
C ASP A 3 -14.55 22.07 -35.11
N PHE A 4 -13.24 22.24 -35.07
CA PHE A 4 -12.56 23.41 -34.52
C PHE A 4 -12.19 24.47 -35.55
N SER A 5 -12.70 24.38 -36.79
CA SER A 5 -12.35 25.29 -37.90
C SER A 5 -12.67 26.78 -37.61
N SER A 6 -13.55 27.04 -36.63
CA SER A 6 -13.94 28.41 -36.21
C SER A 6 -13.69 28.67 -34.71
N ALA A 7 -12.68 27.98 -34.11
CA ALA A 7 -12.49 28.03 -32.67
C ALA A 7 -12.24 29.45 -32.12
N PHE A 8 -11.20 30.12 -32.55
CA PHE A 8 -10.89 31.49 -32.16
C PHE A 8 -11.47 32.49 -33.22
N PRO A 9 -12.09 33.62 -32.83
CA PRO A 9 -12.22 34.20 -31.46
C PRO A 9 -13.44 33.69 -30.66
N ASN A 10 -14.27 32.80 -31.23
CA ASN A 10 -15.53 32.37 -30.60
C ASN A 10 -15.31 31.46 -29.39
N LEU A 11 -14.42 30.46 -29.52
CA LEU A 11 -14.01 29.59 -28.43
C LEU A 11 -12.77 30.18 -27.74
N ARG A 12 -12.92 30.45 -26.44
CA ARG A 12 -11.84 30.99 -25.60
C ARG A 12 -11.83 30.27 -24.27
N LEU A 13 -11.00 29.23 -24.13
CA LEU A 13 -10.90 28.40 -22.93
C LEU A 13 -10.49 29.19 -21.68
N ARG A 14 -9.79 30.33 -21.83
CA ARG A 14 -9.43 31.23 -20.71
C ARG A 14 -10.63 31.79 -19.96
N ARG A 15 -11.83 31.83 -20.56
CA ARG A 15 -13.05 32.34 -19.91
C ARG A 15 -13.35 31.56 -18.63
N LEU A 16 -13.20 30.23 -18.65
CA LEU A 16 -13.46 29.36 -17.50
C LEU A 16 -12.35 29.39 -16.43
N ARG A 17 -11.20 29.99 -16.77
CA ARG A 17 -10.05 30.11 -15.85
C ARG A 17 -9.88 31.48 -15.24
N LYS A 18 -10.81 32.45 -15.52
CA LYS A 18 -10.67 33.85 -15.22
C LYS A 18 -10.52 34.17 -13.74
N ASN A 19 -11.20 33.43 -12.87
CA ASN A 19 -11.14 33.62 -11.42
C ASN A 19 -11.24 32.28 -10.68
N PRO A 20 -10.90 32.25 -9.36
CA PRO A 20 -10.91 31.01 -8.58
C PRO A 20 -12.27 30.31 -8.53
N ALA A 21 -13.39 31.10 -8.40
CA ALA A 21 -14.73 30.52 -8.33
C ALA A 21 -15.10 29.75 -9.61
N LEU A 22 -14.81 30.35 -10.79
CA LEU A 22 -15.02 29.64 -12.06
C LEU A 22 -14.14 28.38 -12.16
N ARG A 23 -12.85 28.46 -11.77
CA ARG A 23 -11.97 27.27 -11.80
C ARG A 23 -12.50 26.16 -10.91
N ALA A 24 -12.95 26.49 -9.69
CA ALA A 24 -13.52 25.51 -8.77
C ALA A 24 -14.81 24.87 -9.32
N MET A 25 -15.69 25.67 -9.98
CA MET A 25 -16.94 25.19 -10.56
C MET A 25 -16.74 24.12 -11.66
N PHE A 26 -15.61 24.18 -12.38
CA PHE A 26 -15.30 23.27 -13.49
C PHE A 26 -14.18 22.27 -13.14
N SER A 27 -13.86 22.11 -11.85
CA SER A 27 -12.93 21.08 -11.40
C SER A 27 -13.56 19.68 -11.60
N GLU A 28 -12.94 18.84 -12.39
CA GLU A 28 -13.40 17.47 -12.65
C GLU A 28 -12.92 16.50 -11.57
N VAL A 29 -11.84 16.85 -10.86
CA VAL A 29 -11.23 15.99 -9.83
C VAL A 29 -11.20 16.77 -8.50
N THR A 30 -11.64 16.10 -7.46
CA THR A 30 -11.49 16.55 -6.07
C THR A 30 -10.82 15.47 -5.27
N VAL A 31 -9.91 15.86 -4.36
CA VAL A 31 -9.29 14.93 -3.41
C VAL A 31 -9.84 15.26 -2.02
N ASN A 32 -10.38 14.24 -1.35
CA ASN A 32 -10.92 14.34 -0.01
C ASN A 32 -10.12 13.45 0.95
N ALA A 33 -10.23 13.70 2.25
CA ALA A 33 -9.60 12.84 3.25
C ALA A 33 -10.06 11.37 3.15
N ASN A 34 -11.28 11.12 2.66
CA ASN A 34 -11.82 9.78 2.45
C ASN A 34 -11.11 8.99 1.32
N ASP A 35 -10.43 9.71 0.43
CA ASP A 35 -9.71 9.10 -0.69
C ASP A 35 -8.29 8.67 -0.30
N LEU A 36 -7.87 9.01 0.95
CA LEU A 36 -6.51 8.82 1.42
C LEU A 36 -6.42 7.62 2.37
N ILE A 37 -5.38 6.81 2.17
CA ILE A 37 -4.98 5.72 3.09
C ILE A 37 -3.64 6.13 3.71
N LEU A 38 -3.56 6.25 5.03
CA LEU A 38 -2.34 6.64 5.73
C LEU A 38 -1.48 5.41 6.05
N PRO A 39 -0.26 5.28 5.49
CA PRO A 39 0.67 4.23 5.86
C PRO A 39 1.30 4.51 7.23
N LEU A 40 1.29 3.51 8.12
CA LEU A 40 1.83 3.62 9.47
C LEU A 40 2.71 2.41 9.79
N PHE A 41 3.86 2.68 10.39
CA PHE A 41 4.82 1.68 10.83
C PHE A 41 4.67 1.47 12.33
N VAL A 42 4.50 0.22 12.76
CA VAL A 42 4.44 -0.15 14.18
C VAL A 42 5.57 -1.11 14.50
N LYS A 43 6.36 -0.78 15.53
CA LYS A 43 7.56 -1.54 15.88
C LYS A 43 7.45 -2.13 17.29
N GLU A 44 7.79 -3.42 17.37
CA GLU A 44 7.93 -4.12 18.64
C GLU A 44 9.20 -3.67 19.40
N GLY A 45 9.20 -3.78 20.72
CA GLY A 45 10.38 -3.57 21.57
C GLY A 45 10.82 -2.13 21.77
N ILE A 46 10.17 -1.12 21.17
CA ILE A 46 10.49 0.28 21.39
C ILE A 46 9.61 0.92 22.46
N LEU A 47 10.19 1.82 23.27
CA LEU A 47 9.49 2.53 24.35
C LEU A 47 8.92 3.88 23.92
N GLU A 48 9.49 4.48 22.87
CA GLU A 48 9.12 5.77 22.31
C GLU A 48 9.07 5.67 20.78
N PRO A 49 8.24 6.50 20.09
CA PRO A 49 8.23 6.53 18.63
C PRO A 49 9.59 6.98 18.10
N LYS A 50 10.09 6.30 17.06
CA LYS A 50 11.39 6.57 16.44
C LYS A 50 11.19 7.18 15.06
N GLU A 51 11.72 8.36 14.82
CA GLU A 51 11.67 9.03 13.52
C GLU A 51 12.46 8.23 12.46
N ILE A 52 11.87 8.11 11.28
CA ILE A 52 12.50 7.50 10.11
C ILE A 52 13.22 8.60 9.35
N ILE A 53 14.57 8.66 9.50
CA ILE A 53 15.39 9.76 8.97
C ILE A 53 15.21 9.95 7.46
N SER A 54 15.09 8.87 6.71
CA SER A 54 14.87 8.90 5.25
C SER A 54 13.45 9.32 4.84
N MET A 55 12.51 9.45 5.80
CA MET A 55 11.13 9.89 5.59
C MET A 55 10.75 10.97 6.61
N PRO A 56 11.16 12.23 6.46
CA PRO A 56 10.95 13.28 7.45
C PRO A 56 9.49 13.43 7.89
N GLY A 57 9.24 13.38 9.20
CA GLY A 57 7.90 13.44 9.79
C GLY A 57 7.15 12.12 9.85
N VAL A 58 7.76 11.01 9.43
CA VAL A 58 7.22 9.65 9.55
C VAL A 58 7.97 8.90 10.66
N PHE A 59 7.24 8.11 11.46
CA PHE A 59 7.77 7.43 12.63
C PHE A 59 7.48 5.92 12.61
N GLN A 60 8.38 5.15 13.22
CA GLN A 60 8.05 3.84 13.74
C GLN A 60 7.35 4.05 15.09
N HIS A 61 6.11 3.59 15.21
CA HIS A 61 5.25 3.84 16.36
C HIS A 61 5.33 2.70 17.39
N THR A 62 5.20 3.05 18.66
CA THR A 62 4.70 2.12 19.69
C THR A 62 3.19 1.91 19.50
N LEU A 63 2.60 0.91 20.14
CA LEU A 63 1.13 0.74 20.11
C LEU A 63 0.39 1.96 20.65
N VAL A 64 0.93 2.62 21.67
CA VAL A 64 0.32 3.82 22.28
C VAL A 64 0.39 5.01 21.33
N SER A 65 1.58 5.31 20.79
CA SER A 65 1.74 6.44 19.86
C SER A 65 1.03 6.21 18.53
N LEU A 66 0.87 4.96 18.09
CA LEU A 66 0.06 4.60 16.93
C LEU A 66 -1.40 5.07 17.11
N VAL A 67 -2.02 4.70 18.23
CA VAL A 67 -3.41 5.06 18.55
C VAL A 67 -3.58 6.59 18.60
N GLU A 68 -2.67 7.32 19.24
CA GLU A 68 -2.74 8.79 19.33
C GLU A 68 -2.55 9.46 17.96
N THR A 69 -1.66 8.94 17.12
CA THR A 69 -1.49 9.43 15.75
C THR A 69 -2.75 9.21 14.92
N VAL A 70 -3.36 8.03 15.04
CA VAL A 70 -4.60 7.71 14.31
C VAL A 70 -5.78 8.56 14.81
N LYS A 71 -5.89 8.85 16.11
CA LYS A 71 -6.89 9.78 16.66
C LYS A 71 -6.79 11.16 15.99
N THR A 72 -5.57 11.67 15.86
CA THR A 72 -5.33 12.96 15.21
C THR A 72 -5.71 12.94 13.73
N ALA A 73 -5.37 11.86 13.03
CA ALA A 73 -5.70 11.67 11.62
C ALA A 73 -7.22 11.57 11.40
N VAL A 74 -7.93 10.78 12.21
CA VAL A 74 -9.39 10.65 12.15
C VAL A 74 -10.09 11.97 12.46
N ALA A 75 -9.59 12.73 13.45
CA ALA A 75 -10.10 14.06 13.76
C ALA A 75 -9.92 15.04 12.60
N SER A 76 -8.92 14.82 11.73
CA SER A 76 -8.69 15.59 10.50
C SER A 76 -9.52 15.09 9.30
N GLY A 77 -10.36 14.06 9.50
CA GLY A 77 -11.29 13.53 8.50
C GLY A 77 -10.82 12.26 7.78
N LEU A 78 -9.62 11.75 8.07
CA LEU A 78 -9.12 10.50 7.50
C LEU A 78 -10.02 9.32 7.89
N LYS A 79 -10.19 8.35 6.97
CA LYS A 79 -11.04 7.18 7.20
C LYS A 79 -10.32 5.83 7.08
N SER A 80 -9.07 5.82 6.65
CA SER A 80 -8.35 4.55 6.46
C SER A 80 -6.85 4.66 6.75
N VAL A 81 -6.30 3.60 7.33
CA VAL A 81 -4.87 3.43 7.58
C VAL A 81 -4.42 2.08 7.06
N ILE A 82 -3.16 1.99 6.64
CA ILE A 82 -2.52 0.71 6.32
C ILE A 82 -1.31 0.49 7.24
N LEU A 83 -1.25 -0.68 7.87
CA LEU A 83 -0.26 -1.02 8.89
C LEU A 83 0.88 -1.87 8.32
N PHE A 84 2.11 -1.47 8.67
CA PHE A 84 3.34 -2.21 8.44
C PHE A 84 3.96 -2.56 9.80
N GLY A 85 4.18 -3.85 10.07
CA GLY A 85 4.69 -4.32 11.34
C GLY A 85 6.18 -4.62 11.30
N ILE A 86 6.92 -4.16 12.31
CA ILE A 86 8.34 -4.45 12.45
C ILE A 86 8.52 -5.26 13.73
N PRO A 87 8.67 -6.61 13.62
CA PRO A 87 8.87 -7.48 14.78
C PRO A 87 10.27 -7.33 15.34
N GLU A 88 10.45 -7.65 16.61
CA GLU A 88 11.77 -7.75 17.24
C GLU A 88 12.52 -9.02 16.80
N HIS A 89 11.78 -10.11 16.59
CA HIS A 89 12.33 -11.39 16.15
C HIS A 89 11.98 -11.67 14.68
N LYS A 90 12.99 -12.01 13.89
CA LYS A 90 12.85 -12.44 12.49
C LYS A 90 13.48 -13.81 12.30
N ASP A 91 12.87 -14.65 11.47
CA ASP A 91 13.39 -15.98 11.13
C ASP A 91 13.25 -16.26 9.63
N PRO A 92 13.84 -17.36 9.10
CA PRO A 92 13.78 -17.63 7.65
C PRO A 92 12.37 -17.85 7.09
N THR A 93 11.38 -18.12 7.93
CA THR A 93 10.00 -18.41 7.52
C THR A 93 9.03 -17.27 7.78
N GLY A 94 9.51 -16.18 8.42
CA GLY A 94 8.66 -15.05 8.80
C GLY A 94 7.56 -15.44 9.78
N SER A 95 7.88 -16.32 10.77
CA SER A 95 6.85 -16.90 11.67
C SER A 95 6.06 -15.88 12.50
N MET A 96 6.59 -14.66 12.66
CA MET A 96 5.88 -13.60 13.38
C MET A 96 4.77 -12.95 12.55
N ALA A 97 4.69 -13.19 11.23
CA ALA A 97 3.67 -12.60 10.36
C ALA A 97 2.25 -13.09 10.69
N ASP A 98 2.12 -14.36 11.11
CA ASP A 98 0.85 -14.98 11.48
C ASP A 98 0.70 -15.28 12.98
N ASN A 99 1.67 -14.86 13.79
CA ASN A 99 1.59 -15.01 15.24
C ASN A 99 0.41 -14.21 15.80
N GLU A 100 -0.48 -14.86 16.57
CA GLU A 100 -1.64 -14.18 17.17
C GLU A 100 -1.26 -12.97 18.05
N ASN A 101 -0.07 -12.99 18.64
CA ASN A 101 0.51 -11.90 19.42
C ASN A 101 1.55 -11.09 18.66
N GLY A 102 1.61 -11.24 17.33
CA GLY A 102 2.48 -10.44 16.47
C GLY A 102 2.14 -8.94 16.53
N ILE A 103 3.10 -8.12 16.20
CA ILE A 103 2.96 -6.65 16.34
C ILE A 103 1.84 -6.08 15.48
N VAL A 104 1.58 -6.63 14.28
CA VAL A 104 0.45 -6.21 13.41
C VAL A 104 -0.88 -6.56 14.07
N GLN A 105 -1.03 -7.80 14.56
CA GLN A 105 -2.25 -8.26 15.22
C GLN A 105 -2.52 -7.47 16.50
N GLN A 106 -1.49 -7.12 17.26
CA GLN A 106 -1.62 -6.25 18.42
C GLN A 106 -2.06 -4.84 18.02
N ALA A 107 -1.47 -4.27 16.97
CA ALA A 107 -1.82 -2.95 16.45
C ALA A 107 -3.27 -2.89 15.94
N VAL A 108 -3.70 -3.90 15.18
CA VAL A 108 -5.10 -4.04 14.75
C VAL A 108 -6.04 -4.03 15.94
N ARG A 109 -5.81 -4.90 16.94
CA ARG A 109 -6.65 -4.95 18.14
C ARG A 109 -6.65 -3.64 18.93
N ALA A 110 -5.51 -2.95 19.02
CA ALA A 110 -5.43 -1.66 19.68
C ALA A 110 -6.30 -0.59 18.97
N LEU A 111 -6.24 -0.53 17.65
CA LEU A 111 -7.07 0.40 16.87
C LEU A 111 -8.56 0.01 16.91
N LYS A 112 -8.89 -1.28 16.78
CA LYS A 112 -10.29 -1.75 16.83
C LYS A 112 -10.93 -1.60 18.21
N LYS A 113 -10.14 -1.52 19.28
CA LYS A 113 -10.63 -1.17 20.62
C LYS A 113 -11.04 0.30 20.71
N GLU A 114 -10.38 1.18 19.97
CA GLU A 114 -10.59 2.63 20.02
C GLU A 114 -11.59 3.09 18.96
N PHE A 115 -11.62 2.46 17.77
CA PHE A 115 -12.43 2.86 16.64
C PHE A 115 -13.33 1.71 16.17
N SER A 116 -14.59 2.03 15.88
CA SER A 116 -15.47 1.12 15.14
C SER A 116 -15.11 1.10 13.64
N SER A 117 -15.54 0.05 12.92
CA SER A 117 -15.38 -0.02 11.45
C SER A 117 -16.15 1.06 10.70
N ASN A 118 -17.11 1.75 11.35
CA ASN A 118 -17.80 2.91 10.78
C ASN A 118 -16.96 4.20 10.84
N GLU A 119 -15.95 4.24 11.70
CA GLU A 119 -15.10 5.40 11.90
C GLU A 119 -13.77 5.27 11.19
N LEU A 120 -13.18 4.07 11.20
CA LEU A 120 -11.85 3.79 10.67
C LEU A 120 -11.80 2.41 10.03
N VAL A 121 -11.32 2.34 8.80
CA VAL A 121 -10.92 1.11 8.09
C VAL A 121 -9.45 0.82 8.41
N VAL A 122 -9.19 -0.30 9.07
CA VAL A 122 -7.84 -0.76 9.38
C VAL A 122 -7.43 -1.81 8.35
N ILE A 123 -6.48 -1.42 7.50
CA ILE A 123 -5.91 -2.25 6.44
C ILE A 123 -4.59 -2.82 6.95
N THR A 124 -4.29 -4.07 6.65
CA THR A 124 -2.98 -4.65 6.93
C THR A 124 -2.22 -4.94 5.64
N ASP A 125 -0.99 -4.46 5.53
CA ASP A 125 -0.06 -4.98 4.52
C ASP A 125 0.24 -6.44 4.86
N THR A 126 0.09 -7.31 3.87
CA THR A 126 0.34 -8.74 4.05
C THR A 126 1.55 -9.13 3.22
N CYS A 127 2.71 -9.11 3.85
CA CYS A 127 3.99 -9.49 3.29
C CYS A 127 4.82 -10.24 4.32
N LEU A 128 5.91 -10.85 3.89
CA LEU A 128 6.84 -11.56 4.75
C LEU A 128 8.18 -10.83 4.94
N ASP A 129 8.49 -9.82 4.13
CA ASP A 129 9.82 -9.20 4.13
C ASP A 129 10.18 -8.46 5.43
N GLU A 130 9.20 -7.95 6.17
CA GLU A 130 9.41 -7.39 7.51
C GLU A 130 9.73 -8.47 8.55
N PHE A 131 9.29 -9.71 8.30
CA PHE A 131 9.32 -10.83 9.25
C PHE A 131 10.40 -11.86 8.95
N THR A 132 10.89 -11.90 7.70
CA THR A 132 11.97 -12.83 7.29
C THR A 132 13.33 -12.26 7.66
N SER A 133 14.25 -13.13 8.15
CA SER A 133 15.62 -12.74 8.49
C SER A 133 16.42 -12.29 7.26
N HIS A 134 16.09 -12.79 6.08
CA HIS A 134 16.77 -12.47 4.82
C HIS A 134 16.11 -11.29 4.05
N GLY A 135 14.98 -10.77 4.50
CA GLY A 135 14.31 -9.61 3.89
C GLY A 135 13.67 -9.87 2.52
N HIS A 136 13.50 -11.10 2.06
CA HIS A 136 12.70 -11.43 0.89
C HIS A 136 11.23 -11.64 1.26
N CYS A 137 10.33 -11.42 0.27
CA CYS A 137 8.87 -11.50 0.47
C CYS A 137 8.32 -12.94 0.47
N GLY A 138 9.14 -13.96 0.62
CA GLY A 138 8.71 -15.35 0.58
C GLY A 138 9.71 -16.32 1.19
N ILE A 139 9.31 -17.59 1.24
CA ILE A 139 10.15 -18.71 1.67
C ILE A 139 11.22 -18.93 0.61
N LEU A 140 12.44 -19.20 1.03
CA LEU A 140 13.55 -19.45 0.12
C LEU A 140 13.76 -20.95 -0.15
N THR A 141 14.09 -21.27 -1.41
CA THR A 141 14.66 -22.57 -1.78
C THR A 141 16.08 -22.73 -1.23
N THR A 142 16.66 -23.91 -1.39
CA THR A 142 18.07 -24.18 -1.04
C THR A 142 19.06 -23.37 -1.88
N GLU A 143 18.64 -22.92 -3.05
CA GLU A 143 19.41 -22.08 -3.96
C GLU A 143 19.31 -20.58 -3.62
N GLY A 144 18.44 -20.20 -2.66
CA GLY A 144 18.23 -18.82 -2.22
C GLY A 144 17.23 -18.04 -3.07
N GLU A 145 16.43 -18.71 -3.87
CA GLU A 145 15.33 -18.09 -4.63
C GLU A 145 14.01 -18.20 -3.85
N VAL A 146 13.06 -17.29 -4.10
CA VAL A 146 11.73 -17.37 -3.48
C VAL A 146 10.94 -18.52 -4.10
N ASP A 147 10.51 -19.48 -3.26
CA ASP A 147 9.58 -20.53 -3.63
C ASP A 147 8.15 -20.00 -3.59
N ASN A 148 7.55 -19.84 -4.76
CA ASN A 148 6.20 -19.28 -4.92
C ASN A 148 5.16 -20.09 -4.14
N ASP A 149 5.11 -21.40 -4.37
CA ASP A 149 4.02 -22.25 -3.89
C ASP A 149 4.06 -22.47 -2.37
N LEU A 150 5.26 -22.64 -1.81
CA LEU A 150 5.43 -22.70 -0.35
C LEU A 150 5.11 -21.35 0.32
N THR A 151 5.38 -20.25 -0.37
CA THR A 151 5.10 -18.90 0.13
C THR A 151 3.59 -18.64 0.22
N LEU A 152 2.77 -19.14 -0.72
CA LEU A 152 1.32 -18.95 -0.71
C LEU A 152 0.68 -19.37 0.62
N GLN A 153 1.12 -20.49 1.20
CA GLN A 153 0.60 -20.99 2.49
C GLN A 153 0.86 -19.99 3.63
N ARG A 154 2.01 -19.34 3.62
CA ARG A 154 2.37 -18.31 4.61
C ARG A 154 1.50 -17.08 4.47
N TYR A 155 1.21 -16.66 3.24
CA TYR A 155 0.33 -15.52 2.96
C TYR A 155 -1.10 -15.78 3.43
N VAL A 156 -1.62 -17.00 3.19
CA VAL A 156 -2.94 -17.40 3.70
C VAL A 156 -2.97 -17.34 5.23
N SER A 157 -1.98 -17.93 5.89
CA SER A 157 -1.90 -17.95 7.36
C SER A 157 -1.82 -16.54 7.94
N ALA A 158 -0.99 -15.65 7.36
CA ALA A 158 -0.88 -14.27 7.78
C ALA A 158 -2.19 -13.49 7.58
N ALA A 159 -2.83 -13.61 6.41
CA ALA A 159 -4.09 -12.96 6.11
C ALA A 159 -5.22 -13.38 7.08
N VAL A 160 -5.36 -14.68 7.34
CA VAL A 160 -6.35 -15.21 8.30
C VAL A 160 -6.05 -14.74 9.72
N SER A 161 -4.78 -14.70 10.14
CA SER A 161 -4.38 -14.17 11.46
C SER A 161 -4.71 -12.68 11.60
N GLN A 162 -4.44 -11.88 10.57
CA GLN A 162 -4.76 -10.45 10.55
C GLN A 162 -6.28 -10.21 10.57
N ALA A 163 -7.05 -10.99 9.80
CA ALA A 163 -8.52 -10.96 9.83
C ALA A 163 -9.08 -11.33 11.21
N THR A 164 -8.52 -12.37 11.83
CA THR A 164 -8.89 -12.80 13.20
C THR A 164 -8.60 -11.71 14.23
N ALA A 165 -7.54 -10.92 14.04
CA ALA A 165 -7.24 -9.78 14.89
C ALA A 165 -8.21 -8.61 14.70
N GLY A 166 -9.02 -8.59 13.64
CA GLY A 166 -10.05 -7.60 13.34
C GLY A 166 -9.69 -6.62 12.23
N ALA A 167 -8.75 -6.95 11.34
CA ALA A 167 -8.49 -6.14 10.15
C ALA A 167 -9.74 -6.03 9.28
N ASP A 168 -10.03 -4.83 8.76
CA ASP A 168 -11.19 -4.57 7.91
C ASP A 168 -10.89 -4.87 6.43
N MET A 169 -9.61 -4.95 6.04
CA MET A 169 -9.16 -5.22 4.68
C MET A 169 -7.75 -5.83 4.69
N ILE A 170 -7.50 -6.77 3.80
CA ILE A 170 -6.18 -7.40 3.59
C ILE A 170 -5.55 -6.85 2.32
N ALA A 171 -4.26 -6.45 2.40
CA ALA A 171 -3.53 -5.86 1.29
C ALA A 171 -2.23 -6.64 0.98
N PRO A 172 -2.32 -7.75 0.21
CA PRO A 172 -1.17 -8.60 -0.08
C PRO A 172 -0.19 -7.91 -1.04
N SER A 173 1.07 -7.80 -0.63
CA SER A 173 2.11 -7.05 -1.35
C SER A 173 3.30 -7.90 -1.84
N GLY A 174 3.23 -9.22 -1.74
CA GLY A 174 4.34 -10.12 -2.05
C GLY A 174 4.60 -10.38 -3.52
N MET A 175 3.61 -10.25 -4.38
CA MET A 175 3.69 -10.52 -5.82
C MET A 175 3.96 -12.00 -6.15
N MET A 176 3.39 -12.90 -5.39
CA MET A 176 3.44 -14.34 -5.74
C MET A 176 2.31 -14.67 -6.73
N ASP A 177 2.60 -15.52 -7.70
CA ASP A 177 1.60 -16.02 -8.65
C ASP A 177 0.48 -16.78 -7.88
N GLY A 178 -0.79 -16.45 -8.15
CA GLY A 178 -1.93 -17.06 -7.46
C GLY A 178 -2.15 -16.59 -6.02
N GLN A 179 -1.46 -15.54 -5.59
CA GLN A 179 -1.50 -15.04 -4.22
C GLN A 179 -2.91 -14.62 -3.79
N ILE A 180 -3.62 -13.91 -4.65
CA ILE A 180 -4.95 -13.39 -4.34
C ILE A 180 -5.96 -14.54 -4.23
N GLN A 181 -5.91 -15.50 -5.15
CA GLN A 181 -6.76 -16.68 -5.10
C GLN A 181 -6.56 -17.49 -3.82
N ALA A 182 -5.29 -17.73 -3.44
CA ALA A 182 -4.98 -18.49 -2.24
C ALA A 182 -5.48 -17.78 -0.98
N ILE A 183 -5.25 -16.46 -0.85
CA ILE A 183 -5.72 -15.67 0.29
C ILE A 183 -7.24 -15.63 0.33
N ARG A 184 -7.92 -15.39 -0.80
CA ARG A 184 -9.39 -15.37 -0.85
C ARG A 184 -9.99 -16.69 -0.38
N ALA A 185 -9.48 -17.81 -0.90
CA ALA A 185 -9.93 -19.13 -0.48
C ALA A 185 -9.71 -19.38 1.01
N GLY A 186 -8.53 -19.00 1.55
CA GLY A 186 -8.25 -19.16 2.98
C GLY A 186 -9.10 -18.29 3.89
N LEU A 187 -9.39 -17.05 3.49
CA LEU A 187 -10.30 -16.16 4.21
C LEU A 187 -11.74 -16.73 4.21
N ASP A 188 -12.22 -17.21 3.07
CA ASP A 188 -13.55 -17.80 2.94
C ASP A 188 -13.71 -19.06 3.79
N GLU A 189 -12.71 -19.96 3.76
CA GLU A 189 -12.68 -21.18 4.59
C GLU A 189 -12.70 -20.85 6.09
N ALA A 190 -12.00 -19.77 6.49
CA ALA A 190 -11.98 -19.29 7.86
C ALA A 190 -13.24 -18.48 8.27
N GLY A 191 -14.20 -18.27 7.35
CA GLY A 191 -15.45 -17.55 7.60
C GLY A 191 -15.35 -16.03 7.44
N PHE A 192 -14.27 -15.51 6.82
CA PHE A 192 -14.02 -14.09 6.57
C PHE A 192 -14.36 -13.67 5.13
N ASN A 193 -15.45 -14.18 4.58
CA ASN A 193 -15.91 -13.94 3.21
C ASN A 193 -16.31 -12.47 2.92
N GLU A 194 -16.52 -11.66 3.94
CA GLU A 194 -16.88 -10.24 3.80
C GLU A 194 -15.65 -9.31 3.86
N ILE A 195 -14.42 -9.83 4.14
CA ILE A 195 -13.22 -9.01 4.18
C ILE A 195 -12.70 -8.77 2.76
N PRO A 196 -12.64 -7.50 2.29
CA PRO A 196 -12.12 -7.19 0.98
C PRO A 196 -10.60 -7.36 0.88
N ILE A 197 -10.12 -7.63 -0.34
CA ILE A 197 -8.70 -7.74 -0.68
C ILE A 197 -8.31 -6.57 -1.58
N MET A 198 -7.32 -5.76 -1.15
CA MET A 198 -6.67 -4.74 -1.95
C MET A 198 -5.33 -5.28 -2.47
N ALA A 199 -5.35 -5.78 -3.70
CA ALA A 199 -4.19 -6.41 -4.32
C ALA A 199 -3.16 -5.38 -4.81
N TYR A 200 -1.89 -5.63 -4.53
CA TYR A 200 -0.77 -4.86 -5.10
C TYR A 200 -0.49 -5.34 -6.55
N SER A 201 -1.48 -5.27 -7.41
CA SER A 201 -1.51 -5.91 -8.72
C SER A 201 -0.39 -5.49 -9.66
N ALA A 202 -0.06 -4.18 -9.70
CA ALA A 202 1.01 -3.64 -10.51
C ALA A 202 2.13 -3.07 -9.64
N LYS A 203 2.90 -3.94 -8.97
CA LYS A 203 4.03 -3.56 -8.13
C LYS A 203 5.35 -3.77 -8.87
N TYR A 204 5.93 -2.67 -9.35
CA TYR A 204 7.19 -2.67 -10.07
C TYR A 204 8.40 -2.73 -9.16
N ALA A 205 9.44 -3.44 -9.55
CA ALA A 205 10.75 -3.33 -8.90
C ALA A 205 11.26 -1.88 -9.03
N SER A 206 11.64 -1.25 -7.91
CA SER A 206 11.98 0.18 -7.92
C SER A 206 13.03 0.56 -6.88
N ALA A 207 13.92 1.48 -7.27
CA ALA A 207 14.82 2.15 -6.34
C ALA A 207 14.08 3.11 -5.37
N LEU A 208 12.85 3.52 -5.71
CA LEU A 208 12.01 4.39 -4.88
C LEU A 208 11.53 3.72 -3.58
N TYR A 209 11.81 2.43 -3.37
CA TYR A 209 11.53 1.74 -2.11
C TYR A 209 12.67 1.86 -1.08
N GLY A 210 13.75 2.60 -1.39
CA GLY A 210 14.88 2.77 -0.46
C GLY A 210 14.46 3.19 0.94
N PRO A 211 13.75 4.31 1.12
CA PRO A 211 13.33 4.76 2.45
C PRO A 211 12.35 3.81 3.16
N PHE A 212 11.53 3.04 2.42
CA PHE A 212 10.68 2.01 3.01
C PHE A 212 11.51 0.87 3.64
N ARG A 213 12.62 0.49 3.00
CA ARG A 213 13.50 -0.55 3.54
C ARG A 213 14.12 -0.14 4.87
N ASP A 214 14.42 1.16 5.03
CA ASP A 214 14.87 1.73 6.31
C ASP A 214 13.73 1.73 7.33
N ALA A 215 12.52 2.13 6.89
CA ALA A 215 11.33 2.25 7.74
C ALA A 215 10.87 0.91 8.31
N ALA A 216 10.85 -0.13 7.48
CA ALA A 216 10.38 -1.48 7.80
C ALA A 216 11.53 -2.44 8.20
N GLU A 217 12.78 -1.96 8.14
CA GLU A 217 13.98 -2.77 8.45
C GLU A 217 14.01 -4.09 7.65
N CYS A 218 13.67 -4.03 6.35
CA CYS A 218 13.46 -5.19 5.49
C CYS A 218 14.32 -5.17 4.21
N ALA A 219 15.51 -4.56 4.27
CA ALA A 219 16.43 -4.64 3.14
C ALA A 219 16.84 -6.10 2.89
N PRO A 220 16.81 -6.58 1.62
CA PRO A 220 17.31 -7.91 1.32
C PRO A 220 18.77 -8.05 1.71
N GLU A 221 19.12 -9.13 2.44
CA GLU A 221 20.51 -9.42 2.81
C GLU A 221 21.36 -9.81 1.61
N PHE A 222 20.75 -10.32 0.55
CA PHE A 222 21.40 -10.71 -0.71
C PHE A 222 20.44 -10.56 -1.89
N GLY A 223 20.96 -10.50 -3.12
CA GLY A 223 20.18 -10.43 -4.34
C GLY A 223 19.35 -9.17 -4.46
N ASP A 224 18.20 -9.31 -5.11
CA ASP A 224 17.20 -8.25 -5.25
C ASP A 224 15.79 -8.88 -5.34
N ARG A 225 14.76 -8.07 -5.59
CA ARG A 225 13.36 -8.54 -5.65
C ARG A 225 12.82 -8.62 -7.09
N LYS A 226 13.69 -8.55 -8.12
CA LYS A 226 13.26 -8.48 -9.52
C LYS A 226 12.73 -9.80 -10.06
N SER A 227 12.99 -10.93 -9.37
CA SER A 227 12.45 -12.23 -9.76
C SER A 227 10.94 -12.36 -9.49
N TYR A 228 10.37 -11.53 -8.61
CA TYR A 228 8.94 -11.54 -8.28
C TYR A 228 8.25 -10.17 -8.31
N GLN A 229 8.97 -9.06 -8.31
CA GLN A 229 8.40 -7.75 -8.61
C GLN A 229 8.51 -7.46 -10.10
N MET A 230 7.49 -6.82 -10.66
CA MET A 230 7.38 -6.57 -12.09
C MET A 230 8.56 -5.81 -12.66
N GLN A 231 8.91 -6.12 -13.92
CA GLN A 231 9.95 -5.41 -14.64
C GLN A 231 9.52 -3.95 -14.93
N PRO A 232 10.33 -2.93 -14.55
CA PRO A 232 9.95 -1.52 -14.67
C PRO A 232 9.58 -1.03 -16.07
N SER A 233 10.02 -1.73 -17.12
CA SER A 233 9.77 -1.37 -18.53
C SER A 233 8.55 -2.05 -19.16
N ASN A 234 7.79 -2.87 -18.38
CA ASN A 234 6.74 -3.75 -18.92
C ASN A 234 5.33 -3.25 -18.54
N VAL A 235 4.71 -2.44 -19.40
CA VAL A 235 3.31 -2.00 -19.20
C VAL A 235 2.32 -3.15 -19.43
N ARG A 236 2.56 -4.03 -20.41
CA ARG A 236 1.66 -5.14 -20.71
C ARG A 236 1.56 -6.17 -19.59
N GLU A 237 2.63 -6.36 -18.85
CA GLU A 237 2.68 -7.20 -17.67
C GLU A 237 1.71 -6.68 -16.59
N ALA A 238 1.69 -5.36 -16.31
CA ALA A 238 0.74 -4.76 -15.38
C ALA A 238 -0.72 -5.06 -15.71
N ARG A 239 -1.06 -5.11 -16.99
CA ARG A 239 -2.42 -5.49 -17.43
C ARG A 239 -2.74 -6.94 -17.12
N LEU A 240 -1.79 -7.84 -17.36
CA LEU A 240 -1.98 -9.27 -17.11
C LEU A 240 -2.06 -9.55 -15.62
N GLU A 241 -1.14 -9.03 -14.82
CA GLU A 241 -1.15 -9.15 -13.36
C GLU A 241 -2.46 -8.62 -12.75
N THR A 242 -2.87 -7.42 -13.16
CA THR A 242 -4.14 -6.85 -12.68
C THR A 242 -5.34 -7.69 -13.11
N PHE A 243 -5.35 -8.21 -14.33
CA PHE A 243 -6.43 -9.07 -14.80
C PHE A 243 -6.49 -10.40 -14.02
N LEU A 244 -5.34 -11.00 -13.74
CA LEU A 244 -5.26 -12.22 -12.93
C LEU A 244 -5.75 -11.95 -11.51
N ASP A 245 -5.31 -10.91 -10.85
CA ASP A 245 -5.76 -10.55 -9.49
C ASP A 245 -7.28 -10.33 -9.43
N ILE A 246 -7.87 -9.71 -10.48
CA ILE A 246 -9.33 -9.51 -10.56
C ILE A 246 -10.07 -10.86 -10.62
N ILE A 247 -9.65 -11.79 -11.49
CA ILE A 247 -10.30 -13.10 -11.59
C ILE A 247 -10.02 -14.00 -10.38
N GLU A 248 -8.94 -13.76 -9.66
CA GLU A 248 -8.58 -14.41 -8.40
C GLU A 248 -9.38 -13.89 -7.20
N GLY A 249 -10.08 -12.76 -7.34
CA GLY A 249 -10.98 -12.24 -6.32
C GLY A 249 -10.50 -10.98 -5.59
N ALA A 250 -9.67 -10.15 -6.23
CA ALA A 250 -9.37 -8.82 -5.72
C ALA A 250 -10.60 -7.89 -5.80
N ASP A 251 -10.84 -7.11 -4.75
CA ASP A 251 -11.88 -6.09 -4.69
C ASP A 251 -11.35 -4.70 -5.08
N ILE A 252 -10.07 -4.46 -4.84
CA ILE A 252 -9.35 -3.23 -5.18
C ILE A 252 -8.02 -3.65 -5.80
N VAL A 253 -7.61 -2.98 -6.88
CA VAL A 253 -6.29 -3.18 -7.52
C VAL A 253 -5.40 -1.97 -7.29
N MET A 254 -4.09 -2.17 -7.19
CA MET A 254 -3.15 -1.10 -6.85
C MET A 254 -1.99 -1.00 -7.84
N VAL A 255 -1.56 0.23 -8.14
CA VAL A 255 -0.32 0.52 -8.84
C VAL A 255 0.72 1.08 -7.87
N LYS A 256 1.94 0.49 -7.87
CA LYS A 256 3.05 0.86 -6.99
C LYS A 256 4.40 0.74 -7.73
N PRO A 257 5.20 1.82 -7.80
CA PRO A 257 4.95 3.22 -7.40
C PRO A 257 3.87 3.91 -8.26
N ALA A 258 3.32 5.04 -7.79
CA ALA A 258 2.22 5.72 -8.47
C ALA A 258 2.67 6.79 -9.46
N VAL A 259 3.52 7.75 -9.04
CA VAL A 259 3.83 8.96 -9.83
C VAL A 259 4.61 8.63 -11.09
N ALA A 260 5.48 7.62 -11.04
CA ALA A 260 6.25 7.18 -12.20
C ALA A 260 5.43 6.34 -13.21
N TYR A 261 4.19 5.93 -12.87
CA TYR A 261 3.35 4.99 -13.61
C TYR A 261 1.91 5.49 -13.79
N LEU A 262 1.73 6.83 -14.00
CA LEU A 262 0.42 7.42 -14.25
C LEU A 262 -0.24 6.91 -15.55
N ASP A 263 0.56 6.54 -16.53
CA ASP A 263 0.13 5.90 -17.77
C ASP A 263 -0.49 4.52 -17.48
N VAL A 264 0.14 3.73 -16.62
CA VAL A 264 -0.40 2.42 -16.18
C VAL A 264 -1.73 2.61 -15.43
N ILE A 265 -1.80 3.56 -14.51
CA ILE A 265 -3.05 3.88 -13.78
C ILE A 265 -4.17 4.24 -14.78
N ALA A 266 -3.86 5.09 -15.77
CA ALA A 266 -4.83 5.48 -16.79
C ALA A 266 -5.27 4.30 -17.68
N GLU A 267 -4.35 3.40 -18.01
CA GLU A 267 -4.65 2.20 -18.78
C GLU A 267 -5.53 1.21 -17.98
N LEU A 268 -5.19 0.95 -16.72
CA LEU A 268 -6.00 0.09 -15.85
C LEU A 268 -7.40 0.64 -15.64
N ARG A 269 -7.57 1.96 -15.52
CA ARG A 269 -8.91 2.60 -15.43
C ARG A 269 -9.78 2.35 -16.66
N GLN A 270 -9.18 2.16 -17.83
CA GLN A 270 -9.92 1.80 -19.05
C GLN A 270 -10.25 0.30 -19.10
N MET A 271 -9.50 -0.53 -18.37
CA MET A 271 -9.59 -1.98 -18.42
C MET A 271 -10.60 -2.54 -17.41
N CYS A 272 -10.74 -1.90 -16.24
CA CYS A 272 -11.61 -2.41 -15.18
C CYS A 272 -12.40 -1.30 -14.47
N ASP A 273 -13.53 -1.68 -13.88
CA ASP A 273 -14.40 -0.82 -13.09
C ASP A 273 -14.14 -0.92 -11.57
N LEU A 274 -13.23 -1.78 -11.14
CA LEU A 274 -12.84 -1.86 -9.72
C LEU A 274 -12.16 -0.55 -9.27
N PRO A 275 -12.23 -0.21 -7.98
CA PRO A 275 -11.42 0.87 -7.43
C PRO A 275 -9.92 0.63 -7.68
N ILE A 276 -9.20 1.70 -8.01
CA ILE A 276 -7.75 1.65 -8.22
C ILE A 276 -7.07 2.45 -7.13
N ALA A 277 -6.25 1.79 -6.33
CA ALA A 277 -5.35 2.43 -5.39
C ALA A 277 -4.04 2.85 -6.08
N ALA A 278 -3.50 3.98 -5.70
CA ALA A 278 -2.23 4.50 -6.19
C ALA A 278 -1.29 4.74 -5.01
N TYR A 279 -0.18 4.00 -4.94
CA TYR A 279 0.74 4.12 -3.81
C TYR A 279 1.82 5.15 -4.10
N HIS A 280 1.72 6.34 -3.47
CA HIS A 280 2.79 7.32 -3.43
C HIS A 280 3.86 6.82 -2.46
N VAL A 281 4.91 6.19 -3.00
CA VAL A 281 5.87 5.41 -2.21
C VAL A 281 6.89 6.28 -1.47
N SER A 282 7.61 5.67 -0.56
CA SER A 282 8.57 6.33 0.33
C SER A 282 9.60 7.22 -0.37
N GLY A 283 10.16 6.77 -1.49
CA GLY A 283 11.09 7.57 -2.30
C GLY A 283 10.41 8.76 -2.98
N GLU A 284 9.18 8.60 -3.46
CA GLU A 284 8.38 9.70 -4.02
C GLU A 284 8.07 10.74 -2.93
N TYR A 285 7.65 10.28 -1.74
CA TYR A 285 7.45 11.14 -0.56
C TYR A 285 8.71 11.92 -0.20
N SER A 286 9.84 11.22 -0.08
CA SER A 286 11.13 11.84 0.31
C SER A 286 11.60 12.86 -0.72
N MET A 287 11.40 12.62 -2.03
CA MET A 287 11.70 13.59 -3.08
C MET A 287 10.85 14.85 -2.96
N VAL A 288 9.56 14.72 -2.71
CA VAL A 288 8.65 15.87 -2.52
C VAL A 288 9.06 16.66 -1.27
N LYS A 289 9.33 16.00 -0.14
CA LYS A 289 9.78 16.67 1.09
C LYS A 289 11.11 17.40 0.89
N ALA A 290 12.06 16.78 0.20
CA ALA A 290 13.36 17.43 -0.11
C ALA A 290 13.19 18.64 -1.04
N ALA A 291 12.37 18.53 -2.08
CA ALA A 291 12.09 19.64 -2.99
C ALA A 291 11.36 20.79 -2.29
N GLY A 292 10.39 20.50 -1.42
CA GLY A 292 9.70 21.50 -0.60
C GLY A 292 10.64 22.19 0.38
N ALA A 293 11.49 21.45 1.08
CA ALA A 293 12.48 22.00 2.01
C ALA A 293 13.48 22.96 1.34
N ASN A 294 13.76 22.76 0.05
CA ASN A 294 14.59 23.64 -0.76
C ASN A 294 13.80 24.77 -1.46
N GLY A 295 12.50 24.85 -1.29
CA GLY A 295 11.64 25.87 -1.93
C GLY A 295 11.52 25.72 -3.45
N TRP A 296 11.77 24.53 -4.00
CA TRP A 296 11.67 24.27 -5.44
C TRP A 296 10.24 23.95 -5.87
N ILE A 297 9.45 23.47 -4.96
CA ILE A 297 8.01 23.24 -5.11
C ILE A 297 7.28 23.76 -3.86
N ASP A 298 5.97 24.00 -3.99
CA ASP A 298 5.09 24.16 -2.84
C ASP A 298 4.91 22.79 -2.19
N GLY A 299 5.38 22.66 -0.97
CA GLY A 299 5.44 21.37 -0.25
C GLY A 299 4.29 21.15 0.75
N ASP A 300 3.36 22.10 0.85
CA ASP A 300 2.20 22.09 1.77
C ASP A 300 0.93 21.62 1.08
#